data_2825469a497be993ff634b0903575b99
#
_entry.id   2825469a497be993ff634b0903575b99
#
_cell.length_a   1.000
_cell.length_b   1.000
_cell.length_c   1.000
_cell.angle_alpha   90.00
_cell.angle_beta   90.00
_cell.angle_gamma   90.00
#
_symmetry.space_group_name_H-M   'P 1'
#
loop_
_entity.id
_entity.type
_entity.pdbx_description
1 polymer ?
#
loop_
_entity_poly.entity_id
_entity_poly.type
_entity_poly.pdbx_seq_one_letter_code
_entity_poly.pdbx_strand_id
1 'polypeptide(L)'
;MRFIQEFGYTVKIGQDEAHQKWVIANDAALRAASPAGSKYLGIYAVVFSSEKQAGFYKVLMELDSYGAMDKAAAAAKDPKGAWAKLIRESTQFTDLDLSAPWSNTLLRNVIDATIWDPKT
;
A
#
# COMPACT_ATOMS: atom_id res chain seq x y z
N MET A 1 -12.01 2.14 15.40
CA MET A 1 -11.86 3.14 14.32
C MET A 1 -11.14 2.51 13.15
N ARG A 2 -11.58 2.81 11.95
CA ARG A 2 -10.98 2.21 10.75
C ARG A 2 -10.40 3.28 9.85
N PHE A 3 -9.25 2.94 9.28
CA PHE A 3 -8.58 3.78 8.30
C PHE A 3 -8.32 3.00 7.03
N ILE A 4 -8.33 3.68 5.90
CA ILE A 4 -7.85 3.13 4.63
C ILE A 4 -6.64 3.95 4.21
N GLN A 5 -5.52 3.28 3.99
CA GLN A 5 -4.32 3.90 3.46
C GLN A 5 -4.23 3.61 1.97
N GLU A 6 -3.98 4.64 1.18
CA GLU A 6 -3.71 4.54 -0.25
C GLU A 6 -2.28 4.97 -0.50
N PHE A 7 -1.43 4.05 -0.87
CA PHE A 7 -0.06 4.36 -1.25
C PHE A 7 0.08 4.25 -2.76
N GLY A 8 0.33 5.40 -3.42
CA GLY A 8 0.43 5.49 -4.87
C GLY A 8 1.87 5.46 -5.35
N TYR A 9 2.09 4.79 -6.48
CA TYR A 9 3.41 4.70 -7.10
C TYR A 9 3.27 4.53 -8.61
N THR A 10 4.36 4.74 -9.32
CA THR A 10 4.44 4.49 -10.75
C THR A 10 5.35 3.30 -11.03
N VAL A 11 5.06 2.62 -12.13
CA VAL A 11 5.86 1.48 -12.60
C VAL A 11 6.82 1.96 -13.68
N LYS A 12 8.01 1.40 -13.70
CA LYS A 12 9.02 1.69 -14.73
C LYS A 12 8.44 1.47 -16.12
N ILE A 13 8.81 2.33 -17.06
CA ILE A 13 8.37 2.24 -18.44
C ILE A 13 8.67 0.84 -18.99
N GLY A 14 7.65 0.22 -19.59
CA GLY A 14 7.77 -1.11 -20.16
C GLY A 14 7.63 -2.27 -19.19
N GLN A 15 7.44 -2.00 -17.90
CA GLN A 15 7.33 -3.04 -16.87
C GLN A 15 5.90 -3.29 -16.40
N ASP A 16 4.90 -2.64 -16.98
CA ASP A 16 3.51 -2.77 -16.52
C ASP A 16 3.01 -4.21 -16.55
N GLU A 17 3.26 -4.93 -17.62
CA GLU A 17 2.81 -6.31 -17.74
C GLU A 17 3.50 -7.22 -16.73
N ALA A 18 4.80 -7.08 -16.55
CA ALA A 18 5.56 -7.84 -15.58
C ALA A 18 5.10 -7.54 -14.15
N HIS A 19 4.81 -6.27 -13.85
CA HIS A 19 4.27 -5.83 -12.58
C HIS A 19 2.91 -6.48 -12.30
N GLN A 20 2.01 -6.46 -13.28
CA GLN A 20 0.68 -7.06 -13.12
C GLN A 20 0.78 -8.57 -12.88
N LYS A 21 1.66 -9.26 -13.60
CA LYS A 21 1.88 -10.69 -13.37
C LYS A 21 2.40 -10.97 -11.96
N TRP A 22 3.31 -10.15 -11.48
CA TRP A 22 3.84 -10.28 -10.12
C TRP A 22 2.73 -10.07 -9.08
N VAL A 23 1.90 -9.05 -9.27
CA VAL A 23 0.79 -8.76 -8.35
C VAL A 23 -0.18 -9.93 -8.29
N ILE A 24 -0.56 -10.48 -9.46
CA ILE A 24 -1.47 -11.63 -9.52
C ILE A 24 -0.86 -12.84 -8.80
N ALA A 25 0.41 -13.10 -9.04
CA ALA A 25 1.10 -14.26 -8.46
C ALA A 25 1.29 -14.13 -6.93
N ASN A 26 1.37 -12.91 -6.40
CA ASN A 26 1.71 -12.67 -4.99
C ASN A 26 0.55 -12.09 -4.17
N ASP A 27 -0.63 -11.93 -4.74
CA ASP A 27 -1.77 -11.34 -4.04
C ASP A 27 -2.12 -12.10 -2.75
N ALA A 28 -2.21 -13.41 -2.83
CA ALA A 28 -2.52 -14.25 -1.66
C ALA A 28 -1.42 -14.16 -0.60
N ALA A 29 -0.14 -14.12 -1.03
CA ALA A 29 0.98 -14.00 -0.12
C ALA A 29 0.98 -12.64 0.59
N LEU A 30 0.66 -11.56 -0.12
CA LEU A 30 0.54 -10.23 0.46
C LEU A 30 -0.56 -10.18 1.53
N ARG A 31 -1.70 -10.79 1.24
CA ARG A 31 -2.80 -10.86 2.21
C ARG A 31 -2.38 -11.63 3.46
N ALA A 32 -1.72 -12.76 3.30
CA ALA A 32 -1.27 -13.59 4.42
C ALA A 32 -0.18 -12.91 5.25
N ALA A 33 0.66 -12.09 4.63
CA ALA A 33 1.79 -11.44 5.28
C ALA A 33 1.46 -10.04 5.81
N SER A 34 0.20 -9.60 5.75
CA SER A 34 -0.20 -8.27 6.19
C SER A 34 0.32 -7.98 7.61
N PRO A 35 0.91 -6.80 7.84
CA PRO A 35 1.38 -6.42 9.18
C PRO A 35 0.28 -6.44 10.22
N ALA A 36 0.65 -6.64 11.49
CA ALA A 36 -0.30 -6.62 12.60
C ALA A 36 -1.09 -5.31 12.62
N GLY A 37 -2.41 -5.41 12.78
CA GLY A 37 -3.31 -4.25 12.74
C GLY A 37 -3.64 -3.75 11.35
N SER A 38 -3.12 -4.40 10.31
CA SER A 38 -3.34 -4.04 8.92
C SER A 38 -3.93 -5.20 8.14
N LYS A 39 -4.67 -4.85 7.09
CA LYS A 39 -5.18 -5.83 6.14
C LYS A 39 -4.93 -5.31 4.73
N TYR A 40 -4.13 -6.05 3.99
CA TYR A 40 -3.92 -5.75 2.57
C TYR A 40 -5.20 -5.99 1.79
N LEU A 41 -5.66 -4.98 1.06
CA LEU A 41 -6.90 -5.06 0.28
C LEU A 41 -6.65 -5.33 -1.19
N GLY A 42 -5.49 -4.94 -1.71
CA GLY A 42 -5.14 -5.16 -3.10
C GLY A 42 -4.28 -4.05 -3.67
N ILE A 43 -3.78 -4.28 -4.87
CA ILE A 43 -3.10 -3.27 -5.69
C ILE A 43 -4.01 -2.96 -6.86
N TYR A 44 -4.34 -1.69 -7.03
CA TYR A 44 -5.28 -1.21 -8.03
C TYR A 44 -4.60 -0.26 -8.99
N ALA A 45 -4.96 -0.33 -10.26
CA ALA A 45 -4.54 0.66 -11.24
C ALA A 45 -5.52 1.82 -11.25
N VAL A 46 -5.01 3.05 -11.28
CA VAL A 46 -5.86 4.24 -11.39
C VAL A 46 -6.26 4.41 -12.84
N VAL A 47 -7.54 4.23 -13.13
CA VAL A 47 -8.09 4.35 -14.49
C VAL A 47 -8.45 5.80 -14.80
N PHE A 48 -8.98 6.52 -13.82
CA PHE A 48 -9.37 7.92 -13.94
C PHE A 48 -9.03 8.66 -12.66
N SER A 49 -8.54 9.89 -12.78
CA SER A 49 -8.29 10.76 -11.64
C SER A 49 -8.35 12.22 -12.09
N SER A 50 -9.14 13.02 -11.36
CA SER A 50 -9.15 14.48 -11.54
C SER A 50 -7.84 15.14 -11.06
N GLU A 51 -7.03 14.40 -10.30
CA GLU A 51 -5.75 14.86 -9.75
C GLU A 51 -4.56 14.41 -10.61
N LYS A 52 -4.80 14.02 -11.86
CA LYS A 52 -3.77 13.60 -12.81
C LYS A 52 -2.97 12.38 -12.37
N GLN A 53 -3.63 11.44 -11.69
CA GLN A 53 -3.00 10.21 -11.23
C GLN A 53 -3.30 8.99 -12.10
N ALA A 54 -3.93 9.19 -13.26
CA ALA A 54 -4.20 8.09 -14.18
C ALA A 54 -2.88 7.42 -14.60
N GLY A 55 -2.87 6.08 -14.58
CA GLY A 55 -1.68 5.31 -14.86
C GLY A 55 -0.84 4.96 -13.63
N PHE A 56 -1.16 5.51 -12.47
CA PHE A 56 -0.56 5.12 -11.20
C PHE A 56 -1.15 3.80 -10.73
N TYR A 57 -0.41 3.14 -9.85
CA TYR A 57 -0.92 2.01 -9.07
C TYR A 57 -1.07 2.43 -7.63
N LYS A 58 -2.05 1.86 -6.94
CA LYS A 58 -2.27 2.13 -5.52
C LYS A 58 -2.37 0.83 -4.73
N VAL A 59 -1.58 0.75 -3.67
CA VAL A 59 -1.74 -0.29 -2.65
C VAL A 59 -2.76 0.21 -1.65
N LEU A 60 -3.83 -0.56 -1.44
CA LEU A 60 -4.85 -0.24 -0.45
C LEU A 60 -4.69 -1.13 0.77
N MET A 61 -4.63 -0.50 1.93
CA MET A 61 -4.53 -1.18 3.22
C MET A 61 -5.64 -0.69 4.14
N GLU A 62 -6.30 -1.61 4.84
CA GLU A 62 -7.17 -1.25 5.95
C GLU A 62 -6.36 -1.32 7.24
N LEU A 63 -6.43 -0.26 8.05
CA LEU A 63 -5.76 -0.18 9.35
C LEU A 63 -6.82 -0.10 10.44
N ASP A 64 -6.63 -0.87 11.54
CA ASP A 64 -7.57 -0.87 12.66
C ASP A 64 -7.36 0.30 13.61
N SER A 65 -6.21 0.98 13.51
CA SER A 65 -5.88 2.14 14.33
C SER A 65 -4.90 3.05 13.59
N TYR A 66 -4.82 4.29 14.05
CA TYR A 66 -3.81 5.22 13.54
C TYR A 66 -2.39 4.70 13.78
N GLY A 67 -2.15 4.09 14.94
CA GLY A 67 -0.84 3.53 15.29
C GLY A 67 -0.42 2.33 14.46
N ALA A 68 -1.33 1.70 13.72
CA ALA A 68 -0.99 0.58 12.85
C ALA A 68 -0.05 0.99 11.72
N MET A 69 0.00 2.27 11.34
CA MET A 69 0.96 2.77 10.36
C MET A 69 2.40 2.55 10.82
N ASP A 70 2.68 2.75 12.11
CA ASP A 70 4.02 2.54 12.65
C ASP A 70 4.40 1.06 12.62
N LYS A 71 3.45 0.18 12.91
CA LYS A 71 3.67 -1.27 12.83
C LYS A 71 3.92 -1.71 11.38
N ALA A 72 3.20 -1.15 10.43
CA ALA A 72 3.39 -1.44 9.02
C ALA A 72 4.76 -0.96 8.54
N ALA A 73 5.19 0.23 8.96
CA ALA A 73 6.51 0.75 8.63
C ALA A 73 7.62 -0.12 9.21
N ALA A 74 7.46 -0.58 10.46
CA ALA A 74 8.43 -1.49 11.10
C ALA A 74 8.48 -2.84 10.36
N ALA A 75 7.33 -3.39 9.98
CA ALA A 75 7.28 -4.65 9.25
C ALA A 75 7.98 -4.55 7.89
N ALA A 76 7.86 -3.42 7.20
CA ALA A 76 8.52 -3.19 5.92
C ALA A 76 10.05 -3.15 6.04
N LYS A 77 10.58 -2.89 7.22
CA LYS A 77 12.02 -2.81 7.49
C LYS A 77 12.58 -4.09 8.11
N ASP A 78 11.75 -5.05 8.47
CA ASP A 78 12.21 -6.30 9.09
C ASP A 78 12.90 -7.17 8.02
N PRO A 79 14.23 -7.40 8.13
CA PRO A 79 14.95 -8.14 7.09
C PRO A 79 14.54 -9.62 6.99
N LYS A 80 13.87 -10.15 8.00
CA LYS A 80 13.43 -11.56 8.04
C LYS A 80 11.92 -11.70 7.81
N GLY A 81 11.19 -10.60 7.71
CA GLY A 81 9.74 -10.64 7.59
C GLY A 81 9.27 -10.98 6.18
N ALA A 82 8.17 -11.72 6.09
CA ALA A 82 7.56 -12.06 4.79
C ALA A 82 7.04 -10.82 4.08
N TRP A 83 6.46 -9.88 4.81
CA TRP A 83 5.98 -8.62 4.24
C TRP A 83 7.12 -7.81 3.63
N ALA A 84 8.21 -7.65 4.37
CA ALA A 84 9.38 -6.91 3.88
C ALA A 84 9.98 -7.55 2.63
N LYS A 85 10.02 -8.88 2.57
CA LYS A 85 10.49 -9.61 1.39
C LYS A 85 9.64 -9.27 0.16
N LEU A 86 8.33 -9.30 0.29
CA LEU A 86 7.40 -8.99 -0.81
C LEU A 86 7.53 -7.53 -1.24
N ILE A 87 7.69 -6.61 -0.30
CA ILE A 87 7.90 -5.19 -0.61
C ILE A 87 9.21 -5.01 -1.39
N ARG A 88 10.29 -5.67 -0.97
CA ARG A 88 11.55 -5.60 -1.72
C ARG A 88 11.41 -6.15 -3.14
N GLU A 89 10.72 -7.25 -3.31
CA GLU A 89 10.48 -7.82 -4.65
C GLU A 89 9.69 -6.85 -5.53
N SER A 90 8.70 -6.17 -4.97
CA SER A 90 7.88 -5.22 -5.73
C SER A 90 8.66 -4.00 -6.22
N THR A 91 9.73 -3.63 -5.51
CA THR A 91 10.52 -2.44 -5.90
C THR A 91 11.24 -2.60 -7.22
N GLN A 92 11.45 -3.83 -7.70
CA GLN A 92 12.05 -4.05 -9.02
C GLN A 92 11.22 -3.44 -10.16
N PHE A 93 9.92 -3.29 -9.97
CA PHE A 93 9.02 -2.71 -10.97
C PHE A 93 8.77 -1.23 -10.74
N THR A 94 9.03 -0.73 -9.53
CA THR A 94 8.67 0.61 -9.13
C THR A 94 9.67 1.62 -9.68
N ASP A 95 9.16 2.71 -10.24
CA ASP A 95 9.99 3.82 -10.63
C ASP A 95 10.45 4.57 -9.38
N LEU A 96 11.74 4.44 -9.08
CA LEU A 96 12.36 5.05 -7.91
C LEU A 96 12.98 6.40 -8.23
N ASP A 97 12.79 6.92 -9.43
CA ASP A 97 13.26 8.27 -9.79
C ASP A 97 12.57 9.29 -8.89
N LEU A 98 13.35 10.18 -8.31
CA LEU A 98 12.84 11.24 -7.43
C LEU A 98 11.87 12.18 -8.12
N SER A 99 11.88 12.23 -9.45
CA SER A 99 10.90 13.00 -10.22
C SER A 99 9.56 12.30 -10.34
N ALA A 100 9.51 10.99 -10.09
CA ALA A 100 8.26 10.23 -10.14
C ALA A 100 7.41 10.55 -8.91
N PRO A 101 6.13 10.90 -9.09
CA PRO A 101 5.30 11.25 -7.96
C PRO A 101 4.90 10.02 -7.14
N TRP A 102 5.07 10.15 -5.85
CA TRP A 102 4.60 9.20 -4.86
C TRP A 102 3.45 9.85 -4.10
N SER A 103 2.47 9.07 -3.69
CA SER A 103 1.39 9.58 -2.88
C SER A 103 1.13 8.66 -1.70
N ASN A 104 0.71 9.25 -0.60
CA ASN A 104 0.30 8.50 0.59
C ASN A 104 -0.87 9.25 1.21
N THR A 105 -2.03 8.63 1.21
CA THR A 105 -3.26 9.23 1.73
C THR A 105 -3.86 8.30 2.76
N LEU A 106 -4.21 8.85 3.91
CA LEU A 106 -4.90 8.13 4.96
C LEU A 106 -6.32 8.65 5.08
N LEU A 107 -7.28 7.76 4.91
CA LEU A 107 -8.70 8.05 5.00
C LEU A 107 -9.25 7.48 6.29
N ARG A 108 -10.07 8.26 7.00
CA ARG A 108 -10.77 7.82 8.19
C ARG A 108 -12.22 7.55 7.85
N ASN A 109 -12.79 6.49 8.40
CA ASN A 109 -14.23 6.28 8.28
C ASN A 109 -14.97 7.37 9.05
N VAL A 110 -15.84 8.12 8.36
CA VAL A 110 -16.55 9.24 8.96
C VAL A 110 -17.59 8.80 10.00
N ILE A 111 -18.10 7.59 9.84
CA ILE A 111 -19.12 7.03 10.76
C ILE A 111 -18.50 6.60 12.08
N ASP A 112 -17.24 6.19 12.08
CA ASP A 112 -16.54 5.80 13.29
C ASP A 112 -16.35 7.02 14.20
N ALA A 113 -16.70 6.85 15.45
CA ALA A 113 -17.10 7.95 16.31
C ALA A 113 -16.02 8.97 16.59
N THR A 114 -14.77 8.60 16.78
CA THR A 114 -13.80 9.59 17.17
C THR A 114 -12.41 9.28 16.68
N ILE A 115 -11.84 10.25 16.02
CA ILE A 115 -10.48 10.24 15.51
C ILE A 115 -9.45 10.28 16.66
N TRP A 116 -9.86 10.78 17.80
CA TRP A 116 -8.94 11.04 18.92
C TRP A 116 -9.09 10.05 20.05
N ASP A 117 -9.80 8.96 19.83
CA ASP A 117 -9.89 7.88 20.81
C ASP A 117 -8.50 7.23 20.97
N PRO A 118 -7.90 7.32 22.17
CA PRO A 118 -6.57 6.77 22.40
C PRO A 118 -6.51 5.25 22.31
N LYS A 119 -7.64 4.58 22.27
CA LYS A 119 -7.72 3.13 22.11
C LYS A 119 -7.65 2.66 20.66
N THR A 120 -7.69 3.57 19.73
CA THR A 120 -7.69 3.24 18.30
C THR A 120 -6.34 3.46 17.61
#